data_d212d3f068979d629817f8d0b206d5ef
#
_entry.id   d212d3f068979d629817f8d0b206d5ef
#
_cell.length_a   1.000
_cell.length_b   1.000
_cell.length_c   1.000
_cell.angle_alpha   90.00
_cell.angle_beta   90.00
_cell.angle_gamma   90.00
#
_symmetry.space_group_name_H-M   'P 1'
#
loop_
_entity.id
_entity.type
_entity.pdbx_description
1 polymer ?
#
loop_
_entity_poly.entity_id
_entity_poly.type
_entity_poly.pdbx_seq_one_letter_code
_entity_poly.pdbx_strand_id
1 'polypeptide(L)'
;PIELFHTIPQRWANSTTTSRTELKAEVTPGEYYVFQLGVYAPHAPVTITRYEEKGLTDLTCYNMEGYSNLGTFFQKEINIAQGDVQPLWFGIPIPENQSKPIKGKISLITSEGKKQTVKITLTPNQKKAENQGLNDDWRLSRLKWLNSRIEQNEEVTAGFQPISYNNQLISITGRDIELAPSGFPKAIDSYFDSGNMKLKPQKEPILSEDICFEIETEEGKLIELQYGKLKITQKTPRRILWEATHQSEILSMQIHGEATCEGFMDYQVKVTPKKDVRIKDIRLKVPMTAEKSQFMMGMGKEGGYRPENWQWKWDAEKSQDMVWVGGINGGLALKLKDEHYKKQLVNIYYPYGKLNLPQSWCNDSQGGCRIQSQEHNTVIQAYSGKRQLRKGESLNFNFELLITPFKTLTTQALFKERFYQNSNEDKADNYLKNADQVGANIITIHHKKDLNPFINYPYLSDNAPRLKQFVDTVHAAGKRLCLYYTTRELTVNTPEIWAFRSLGPEIIFPGAGKDIRTVINPDGPHPWLNRRFQENFIPAWRCSIQEGRYAGKQDLSVITTPESRLDNFFL
;
A
#
# COMPACT_ATOMS: atom_id res chain seq x y z
N PRO A 1 24.36 9.68 -12.49
CA PRO A 1 23.00 9.26 -12.81
C PRO A 1 22.47 10.05 -14.00
N ILE A 2 21.69 9.37 -14.83
CA ILE A 2 20.94 10.04 -15.89
C ILE A 2 19.77 10.74 -15.21
N GLU A 3 19.80 12.06 -15.19
CA GLU A 3 18.65 12.85 -14.87
C GLU A 3 17.62 12.66 -16.00
N LEU A 4 16.39 12.32 -15.65
CA LEU A 4 15.33 12.14 -16.65
C LEU A 4 14.89 13.50 -17.17
N PHE A 5 15.46 13.89 -18.30
CA PHE A 5 14.86 14.92 -19.15
C PHE A 5 14.12 14.24 -20.29
N HIS A 6 13.00 14.77 -20.73
CA HIS A 6 12.31 14.27 -21.92
C HIS A 6 13.14 14.46 -23.19
N THR A 7 14.05 15.42 -23.19
CA THR A 7 15.01 15.61 -24.27
C THR A 7 16.38 15.21 -23.78
N ILE A 8 17.04 14.33 -24.51
CA ILE A 8 18.43 14.01 -24.31
C ILE A 8 19.22 15.31 -24.41
N PRO A 9 20.13 15.60 -23.49
CA PRO A 9 21.06 16.71 -23.67
C PRO A 9 21.70 16.58 -25.06
N GLN A 10 21.69 17.64 -25.83
CA GLN A 10 22.21 17.66 -27.20
C GLN A 10 23.60 17.06 -27.34
N ARG A 11 24.43 17.19 -26.28
CA ARG A 11 25.74 16.52 -26.17
C ARG A 11 25.67 14.98 -26.25
N TRP A 12 24.55 14.38 -25.84
CA TRP A 12 24.36 12.92 -25.90
C TRP A 12 23.87 12.48 -27.26
N ALA A 13 22.98 13.26 -27.85
CA ALA A 13 22.53 13.03 -29.24
C ALA A 13 23.68 13.17 -30.24
N ASN A 14 24.61 14.09 -29.97
CA ASN A 14 25.78 14.33 -30.81
C ASN A 14 26.97 13.41 -30.49
N SER A 15 26.97 12.72 -29.34
CA SER A 15 27.99 11.70 -29.02
C SER A 15 27.70 10.38 -29.74
N THR A 16 27.60 10.42 -31.04
CA THR A 16 27.14 9.33 -31.91
C THR A 16 28.08 8.13 -31.98
N THR A 17 29.10 8.12 -31.22
CA THR A 17 30.21 7.20 -31.40
C THR A 17 30.07 5.97 -30.56
N THR A 18 29.21 5.21 -30.45
CA THR A 18 29.20 3.89 -29.84
C THR A 18 28.35 3.76 -28.59
N SER A 19 27.31 2.96 -28.66
CA SER A 19 26.72 2.34 -27.49
C SER A 19 27.83 1.75 -26.64
N ARG A 20 28.00 2.23 -25.38
CA ARG A 20 28.94 1.61 -24.45
C ARG A 20 28.41 0.23 -24.10
N THR A 21 29.10 -0.80 -24.54
CA THR A 21 28.77 -2.19 -24.27
C THR A 21 29.57 -2.79 -23.10
N GLU A 22 30.23 -1.93 -22.34
CA GLU A 22 31.02 -2.34 -21.18
C GLU A 22 30.89 -1.34 -20.04
N LEU A 23 30.67 -1.88 -18.82
CA LEU A 23 30.76 -1.18 -17.54
C LEU A 23 31.93 -1.75 -16.74
N LYS A 24 32.86 -0.89 -16.35
CA LYS A 24 33.94 -1.19 -15.39
C LYS A 24 33.75 -0.29 -14.18
N ALA A 25 33.70 -0.88 -13.01
CA ALA A 25 33.54 -0.14 -11.75
C ALA A 25 34.34 -0.77 -10.62
N GLU A 26 34.74 0.06 -9.68
CA GLU A 26 35.28 -0.36 -8.39
C GLU A 26 34.10 -0.57 -7.42
N VAL A 27 34.15 -1.65 -6.64
CA VAL A 27 33.15 -2.00 -5.65
C VAL A 27 33.80 -2.28 -4.31
N THR A 28 33.04 -2.11 -3.23
CA THR A 28 33.51 -2.38 -1.87
C THR A 28 32.94 -3.72 -1.39
N PRO A 29 33.76 -4.70 -0.98
CA PRO A 29 33.28 -5.95 -0.43
C PRO A 29 32.27 -5.73 0.70
N GLY A 30 31.14 -6.45 0.64
CA GLY A 30 30.03 -6.32 1.58
C GLY A 30 29.00 -5.25 1.22
N GLU A 31 29.20 -4.42 0.18
CA GLU A 31 28.19 -3.44 -0.22
C GLU A 31 27.07 -4.06 -1.08
N TYR A 32 25.92 -3.41 -1.05
CA TYR A 32 24.91 -3.57 -2.09
C TYR A 32 25.19 -2.51 -3.17
N TYR A 33 25.78 -2.95 -4.27
CA TYR A 33 26.23 -2.07 -5.34
C TYR A 33 25.09 -1.76 -6.31
N VAL A 34 24.86 -0.47 -6.57
CA VAL A 34 23.81 0.01 -7.48
C VAL A 34 24.45 0.72 -8.67
N PHE A 35 23.96 0.42 -9.87
CA PHE A 35 24.39 1.06 -11.10
C PHE A 35 23.23 1.23 -12.08
N GLN A 36 23.48 1.98 -13.15
CA GLN A 36 22.46 2.37 -14.11
C GLN A 36 22.93 2.06 -15.53
N LEU A 37 22.02 1.50 -16.34
CA LEU A 37 22.17 1.40 -17.81
C LEU A 37 21.13 2.31 -18.47
N GLY A 38 21.57 3.19 -19.35
CA GLY A 38 20.68 4.04 -20.16
C GLY A 38 20.33 3.34 -21.47
N VAL A 39 19.06 3.23 -21.78
CA VAL A 39 18.58 2.70 -23.07
C VAL A 39 17.97 3.84 -23.86
N TYR A 40 18.51 4.08 -25.06
CA TYR A 40 18.06 5.13 -25.97
C TYR A 40 17.33 4.56 -27.18
N ALA A 41 16.19 5.11 -27.51
CA ALA A 41 15.36 4.74 -28.64
C ALA A 41 15.41 5.82 -29.76
N PRO A 42 16.49 5.93 -30.56
CA PRO A 42 16.71 7.07 -31.45
C PRO A 42 15.74 7.13 -32.65
N HIS A 43 15.35 6.01 -33.22
CA HIS A 43 14.68 5.96 -34.51
C HIS A 43 13.24 5.45 -34.48
N ALA A 44 12.91 4.64 -33.48
CA ALA A 44 11.58 4.06 -33.29
C ALA A 44 11.37 3.74 -31.79
N PRO A 45 10.12 3.63 -31.31
CA PRO A 45 9.84 3.13 -29.98
C PRO A 45 10.47 1.74 -29.77
N VAL A 46 10.92 1.47 -28.56
CA VAL A 46 11.53 0.18 -28.19
C VAL A 46 10.83 -0.36 -26.95
N THR A 47 10.39 -1.61 -27.01
CA THR A 47 9.90 -2.33 -25.84
C THR A 47 10.95 -3.35 -25.39
N ILE A 48 11.42 -3.26 -24.15
CA ILE A 48 12.27 -4.25 -23.52
C ILE A 48 11.35 -5.21 -22.76
N THR A 49 11.35 -6.48 -23.17
CA THR A 49 10.46 -7.49 -22.58
C THR A 49 11.10 -8.21 -21.40
N ARG A 50 12.42 -8.38 -21.41
CA ARG A 50 13.17 -9.02 -20.34
C ARG A 50 14.65 -8.69 -20.41
N TYR A 51 15.35 -9.00 -19.34
CA TYR A 51 16.81 -9.05 -19.35
C TYR A 51 17.29 -10.47 -18.99
N GLU A 52 18.48 -10.81 -19.42
CA GLU A 52 19.20 -12.03 -19.07
C GLU A 52 20.56 -11.66 -18.48
N GLU A 53 20.89 -12.27 -17.36
CA GLU A 53 22.21 -12.09 -16.72
C GLU A 53 23.04 -13.37 -16.88
N LYS A 54 24.37 -13.19 -16.87
CA LYS A 54 25.32 -14.28 -16.74
C LYS A 54 26.50 -13.84 -15.90
N GLY A 55 26.79 -14.58 -14.84
CA GLY A 55 27.92 -14.31 -13.94
C GLY A 55 27.70 -13.15 -12.95
N LEU A 56 26.46 -12.74 -12.73
CA LEU A 56 26.06 -11.66 -11.81
C LEU A 56 24.95 -12.23 -10.89
N THR A 57 25.36 -12.95 -9.83
CA THR A 57 24.42 -13.59 -8.90
C THR A 57 23.59 -12.56 -8.15
N ASP A 58 22.28 -12.81 -8.01
CA ASP A 58 21.30 -11.99 -7.30
C ASP A 58 21.18 -10.54 -7.86
N LEU A 59 21.43 -10.39 -9.16
CA LEU A 59 21.20 -9.13 -9.86
C LEU A 59 19.69 -8.84 -9.94
N THR A 60 19.29 -7.64 -9.59
CA THR A 60 17.90 -7.16 -9.70
C THR A 60 17.84 -5.93 -10.61
N CYS A 61 16.89 -5.90 -11.54
CA CYS A 61 16.53 -4.71 -12.32
C CYS A 61 15.27 -4.07 -11.76
N TYR A 62 15.38 -3.01 -10.97
CA TYR A 62 14.23 -2.38 -10.30
C TYR A 62 13.15 -1.87 -11.25
N ASN A 63 13.52 -1.50 -12.47
CA ASN A 63 12.54 -1.04 -13.46
C ASN A 63 11.73 -2.18 -14.07
N MET A 64 12.23 -3.41 -14.03
CA MET A 64 11.60 -4.55 -14.71
C MET A 64 11.02 -5.60 -13.78
N GLU A 65 11.47 -5.64 -12.51
CA GLU A 65 10.99 -6.63 -11.55
C GLU A 65 11.05 -6.12 -10.11
N GLY A 66 10.38 -6.81 -9.22
CA GLY A 66 10.39 -6.54 -7.80
C GLY A 66 9.27 -7.21 -7.04
N TYR A 67 9.08 -6.81 -5.81
CA TYR A 67 7.98 -7.23 -4.96
C TYR A 67 7.02 -6.07 -4.75
N SER A 68 5.72 -6.32 -4.91
CA SER A 68 4.68 -5.35 -4.57
C SER A 68 4.69 -5.04 -3.07
N ASN A 69 3.94 -4.03 -2.65
CA ASN A 69 3.69 -3.76 -1.23
C ASN A 69 3.01 -4.94 -0.49
N LEU A 70 2.39 -5.84 -1.22
CA LEU A 70 1.80 -7.08 -0.68
C LEU A 70 2.77 -8.28 -0.72
N GLY A 71 4.05 -8.06 -1.06
CA GLY A 71 5.07 -9.11 -1.12
C GLY A 71 4.95 -10.04 -2.33
N THR A 72 4.12 -9.73 -3.31
CA THR A 72 3.98 -10.53 -4.53
C THR A 72 5.06 -10.15 -5.54
N PHE A 73 5.82 -11.13 -5.99
CA PHE A 73 6.81 -10.93 -7.06
C PHE A 73 6.11 -10.59 -8.38
N PHE A 74 6.66 -9.63 -9.10
CA PHE A 74 6.18 -9.26 -10.43
C PHE A 74 7.34 -8.97 -11.39
N GLN A 75 7.04 -9.11 -12.67
CA GLN A 75 7.89 -8.65 -13.77
C GLN A 75 7.06 -7.80 -14.71
N LYS A 76 7.69 -6.83 -15.36
CA LYS A 76 7.05 -5.94 -16.33
C LYS A 76 7.97 -5.58 -17.48
N GLU A 77 7.37 -5.26 -18.61
CA GLU A 77 8.05 -4.72 -19.77
C GLU A 77 8.26 -3.21 -19.63
N ILE A 78 9.26 -2.70 -20.34
CA ILE A 78 9.58 -1.27 -20.40
C ILE A 78 9.38 -0.76 -21.82
N ASN A 79 8.45 0.18 -21.97
CA ASN A 79 8.19 0.86 -23.22
C ASN A 79 8.93 2.20 -23.25
N ILE A 80 9.75 2.42 -24.28
CA ILE A 80 10.56 3.62 -24.49
C ILE A 80 10.07 4.28 -25.76
N ALA A 81 9.60 5.52 -25.68
CA ALA A 81 9.17 6.26 -26.84
C ALA A 81 10.35 6.64 -27.74
N GLN A 82 10.07 6.89 -29.01
CA GLN A 82 11.09 7.40 -29.94
C GLN A 82 11.68 8.71 -29.43
N GLY A 83 12.99 8.81 -29.43
CA GLY A 83 13.73 9.97 -28.94
C GLY A 83 14.02 9.97 -27.44
N ASP A 84 13.44 9.05 -26.67
CA ASP A 84 13.58 8.99 -25.22
C ASP A 84 14.74 8.10 -24.76
N VAL A 85 15.22 8.39 -23.54
CA VAL A 85 16.16 7.54 -22.79
C VAL A 85 15.48 7.02 -21.53
N GLN A 86 15.46 5.70 -21.38
CA GLN A 86 15.02 5.03 -20.17
C GLN A 86 16.22 4.56 -19.34
N PRO A 87 16.42 5.08 -18.14
CA PRO A 87 17.36 4.50 -17.20
C PRO A 87 16.82 3.19 -16.63
N LEU A 88 17.65 2.16 -16.63
CA LEU A 88 17.40 0.90 -15.94
C LEU A 88 18.35 0.81 -14.75
N TRP A 89 17.81 0.72 -13.55
CA TRP A 89 18.56 0.65 -12.31
C TRP A 89 18.74 -0.80 -11.89
N PHE A 90 19.99 -1.16 -11.69
CA PHE A 90 20.40 -2.50 -11.27
C PHE A 90 21.04 -2.44 -9.90
N GLY A 91 20.75 -3.45 -9.08
CA GLY A 91 21.39 -3.67 -7.79
C GLY A 91 21.93 -5.08 -7.68
N ILE A 92 23.09 -5.23 -7.07
CA ILE A 92 23.76 -6.51 -6.87
C ILE A 92 24.46 -6.55 -5.50
N PRO A 93 24.28 -7.59 -4.67
CA PRO A 93 25.04 -7.76 -3.46
C PRO A 93 26.48 -8.16 -3.78
N ILE A 94 27.45 -7.49 -3.17
CA ILE A 94 28.87 -7.84 -3.27
C ILE A 94 29.24 -8.68 -2.04
N PRO A 95 29.71 -9.92 -2.18
CA PRO A 95 30.10 -10.74 -1.03
C PRO A 95 31.15 -10.06 -0.15
N GLU A 96 31.06 -10.23 1.17
CA GLU A 96 31.99 -9.60 2.12
C GLU A 96 33.45 -10.03 1.92
N ASN A 97 33.66 -11.25 1.42
CA ASN A 97 34.98 -11.80 1.17
C ASN A 97 35.41 -11.71 -0.31
N GLN A 98 34.76 -10.85 -1.09
CA GLN A 98 35.08 -10.69 -2.50
C GLN A 98 36.46 -10.10 -2.69
N SER A 99 37.38 -10.84 -3.29
CA SER A 99 38.77 -10.43 -3.55
C SER A 99 39.13 -10.41 -5.02
N LYS A 100 38.35 -11.09 -5.87
CA LYS A 100 38.59 -11.14 -7.32
C LYS A 100 37.53 -10.34 -8.06
N PRO A 101 37.87 -9.78 -9.25
CA PRO A 101 36.84 -9.10 -10.05
C PRO A 101 35.66 -10.01 -10.38
N ILE A 102 34.44 -9.51 -10.18
CA ILE A 102 33.20 -10.12 -10.65
C ILE A 102 33.05 -9.74 -12.11
N LYS A 103 32.98 -10.74 -12.99
CA LYS A 103 32.81 -10.54 -14.41
C LYS A 103 31.51 -11.19 -14.88
N GLY A 104 30.70 -10.43 -15.57
CA GLY A 104 29.44 -10.89 -16.08
C GLY A 104 28.95 -10.11 -17.28
N LYS A 105 27.74 -10.37 -17.68
CA LYS A 105 27.05 -9.65 -18.75
C LYS A 105 25.56 -9.54 -18.48
N ILE A 106 24.99 -8.44 -18.93
CA ILE A 106 23.53 -8.21 -18.97
C ILE A 106 23.12 -8.09 -20.43
N SER A 107 22.12 -8.84 -20.82
CA SER A 107 21.54 -8.77 -22.16
C SER A 107 20.11 -8.28 -22.06
N LEU A 108 19.79 -7.17 -22.70
CA LEU A 108 18.44 -6.64 -22.84
C LEU A 108 17.80 -7.20 -24.10
N ILE A 109 16.57 -7.68 -24.02
CA ILE A 109 15.86 -8.33 -25.11
C ILE A 109 14.61 -7.52 -25.41
N THR A 110 14.47 -7.12 -26.68
CA THR A 110 13.31 -6.35 -27.15
C THR A 110 12.16 -7.28 -27.58
N SER A 111 10.97 -6.71 -27.73
CA SER A 111 9.79 -7.42 -28.29
C SER A 111 10.03 -7.98 -29.70
N GLU A 112 10.96 -7.41 -30.47
CA GLU A 112 11.37 -7.91 -31.78
C GLU A 112 12.42 -9.03 -31.72
N GLY A 113 12.79 -9.45 -30.48
CA GLY A 113 13.83 -10.46 -30.26
C GLY A 113 15.28 -9.94 -30.44
N LYS A 114 15.49 -8.66 -30.68
CA LYS A 114 16.84 -8.08 -30.75
C LYS A 114 17.48 -8.13 -29.36
N LYS A 115 18.76 -8.46 -29.32
CA LYS A 115 19.53 -8.61 -28.09
C LYS A 115 20.70 -7.64 -28.07
N GLN A 116 20.73 -6.77 -27.06
CA GLN A 116 21.85 -5.88 -26.77
C GLN A 116 22.54 -6.31 -25.49
N THR A 117 23.84 -6.55 -25.52
CA THR A 117 24.61 -7.06 -24.39
C THR A 117 25.62 -6.03 -23.86
N VAL A 118 25.65 -5.86 -22.54
CA VAL A 118 26.63 -5.05 -21.83
C VAL A 118 27.48 -5.96 -20.97
N LYS A 119 28.81 -5.87 -21.09
CA LYS A 119 29.78 -6.56 -20.24
C LYS A 119 29.95 -5.79 -18.93
N ILE A 120 29.97 -6.50 -17.83
CA ILE A 120 30.11 -5.92 -16.49
C ILE A 120 31.39 -6.46 -15.85
N THR A 121 32.23 -5.56 -15.35
CA THR A 121 33.42 -5.92 -14.56
C THR A 121 33.42 -5.06 -13.30
N LEU A 122 33.23 -5.71 -12.15
CA LEU A 122 33.24 -5.08 -10.83
C LEU A 122 34.52 -5.50 -10.10
N THR A 123 35.41 -4.56 -9.86
CA THR A 123 36.72 -4.80 -9.22
C THR A 123 36.64 -4.44 -7.75
N PRO A 124 36.81 -5.39 -6.82
CA PRO A 124 36.75 -5.11 -5.40
C PRO A 124 37.97 -4.29 -4.96
N ASN A 125 37.72 -3.29 -4.12
CA ASN A 125 38.77 -2.57 -3.42
C ASN A 125 39.15 -3.28 -2.10
N GLN A 126 40.08 -2.70 -1.36
CA GLN A 126 40.58 -3.27 -0.09
C GLN A 126 39.76 -2.85 1.15
N LYS A 127 38.70 -2.03 0.97
CA LYS A 127 37.85 -1.56 2.06
C LYS A 127 36.73 -2.60 2.31
N LYS A 128 36.13 -2.53 3.49
CA LYS A 128 34.85 -3.22 3.77
C LYS A 128 33.73 -2.22 3.89
N ALA A 129 32.60 -2.54 3.33
CA ALA A 129 31.41 -1.71 3.47
C ALA A 129 30.79 -1.91 4.87
N GLU A 130 30.54 -0.82 5.55
CA GLU A 130 29.75 -0.81 6.76
C GLU A 130 28.27 -0.88 6.40
N ASN A 131 27.50 -1.68 7.14
CA ASN A 131 26.05 -1.80 6.96
C ASN A 131 25.63 -1.91 5.48
N GLN A 132 26.33 -2.73 4.70
CA GLN A 132 26.09 -2.94 3.27
C GLN A 132 26.11 -1.66 2.40
N GLY A 133 26.74 -0.59 2.88
CA GLY A 133 26.78 0.71 2.21
C GLY A 133 25.53 1.56 2.39
N LEU A 134 24.59 1.14 3.25
CA LEU A 134 23.34 1.88 3.51
C LEU A 134 23.56 3.23 4.19
N ASN A 135 24.71 3.42 4.83
CA ASN A 135 25.07 4.65 5.49
C ASN A 135 25.63 5.72 4.52
N ASP A 136 25.87 5.35 3.27
CA ASP A 136 26.44 6.21 2.25
C ASP A 136 25.37 6.59 1.20
N ASP A 137 24.80 7.78 1.27
CA ASP A 137 23.72 8.24 0.39
C ASP A 137 24.07 8.12 -1.11
N TRP A 138 25.31 8.39 -1.47
CA TRP A 138 25.78 8.37 -2.86
C TRP A 138 25.84 6.97 -3.49
N ARG A 139 25.86 5.90 -2.68
CA ARG A 139 25.86 4.50 -3.17
C ARG A 139 24.50 4.06 -3.65
N LEU A 140 23.44 4.70 -3.19
CA LEU A 140 22.04 4.33 -3.47
C LEU A 140 21.68 2.89 -3.04
N SER A 141 22.47 2.30 -2.14
CA SER A 141 22.29 0.92 -1.66
C SER A 141 20.91 0.69 -1.03
N ARG A 142 20.26 1.76 -0.55
CA ARG A 142 18.89 1.72 -0.01
C ARG A 142 17.83 1.39 -1.06
N LEU A 143 18.12 1.46 -2.35
CA LEU A 143 17.20 0.99 -3.38
C LEU A 143 16.77 -0.47 -3.18
N LYS A 144 17.59 -1.30 -2.51
CA LYS A 144 17.19 -2.65 -2.14
C LYS A 144 15.93 -2.70 -1.26
N TRP A 145 15.64 -1.62 -0.51
CA TRP A 145 14.45 -1.53 0.34
C TRP A 145 13.14 -1.51 -0.46
N LEU A 146 13.17 -1.10 -1.74
CA LEU A 146 12.01 -1.25 -2.64
C LEU A 146 11.51 -2.70 -2.74
N ASN A 147 12.38 -3.66 -2.47
CA ASN A 147 12.06 -5.09 -2.45
C ASN A 147 12.06 -5.66 -1.02
N SER A 148 11.97 -4.82 0.00
CA SER A 148 11.79 -5.26 1.38
C SER A 148 10.50 -6.08 1.51
N ARG A 149 10.57 -7.14 2.29
CA ARG A 149 9.43 -8.00 2.63
C ARG A 149 9.26 -8.11 4.14
N ILE A 150 9.76 -7.13 4.86
CA ILE A 150 9.73 -7.15 6.33
C ILE A 150 8.31 -7.19 6.87
N GLU A 151 7.37 -6.55 6.18
CA GLU A 151 5.95 -6.59 6.54
C GLU A 151 5.26 -7.91 6.22
N GLN A 152 5.86 -8.71 5.35
CA GLN A 152 5.32 -9.99 4.91
C GLN A 152 5.71 -11.14 5.83
N ASN A 153 6.25 -10.84 7.01
CA ASN A 153 6.56 -11.86 7.99
C ASN A 153 5.26 -12.49 8.54
N GLU A 154 5.34 -13.74 8.99
CA GLU A 154 4.23 -14.45 9.60
C GLU A 154 4.21 -14.28 11.14
N GLU A 155 4.87 -13.25 11.65
CA GLU A 155 4.87 -12.92 13.06
C GLU A 155 3.53 -12.30 13.48
N VAL A 156 3.08 -12.68 14.66
CA VAL A 156 1.87 -12.11 15.24
C VAL A 156 2.16 -10.69 15.70
N THR A 157 1.38 -9.74 15.23
CA THR A 157 1.52 -8.33 15.61
C THR A 157 1.42 -8.15 17.12
N ALA A 158 2.29 -7.35 17.69
CA ALA A 158 2.34 -7.12 19.14
C ALA A 158 0.97 -6.67 19.71
N GLY A 159 0.55 -7.35 20.77
CA GLY A 159 -0.74 -7.11 21.42
C GLY A 159 -1.90 -7.95 20.86
N PHE A 160 -1.64 -8.78 19.87
CA PHE A 160 -2.59 -9.80 19.39
C PHE A 160 -2.15 -11.20 19.80
N GLN A 161 -3.08 -12.15 19.75
CA GLN A 161 -2.82 -13.57 20.00
C GLN A 161 -2.73 -14.35 18.68
N PRO A 162 -1.94 -15.42 18.62
CA PRO A 162 -1.95 -16.32 17.47
C PRO A 162 -3.35 -16.85 17.19
N ILE A 163 -3.66 -17.06 15.90
CA ILE A 163 -4.91 -17.67 15.48
C ILE A 163 -4.99 -19.11 16.03
N SER A 164 -6.10 -19.43 16.68
CA SER A 164 -6.52 -20.80 16.97
C SER A 164 -7.62 -21.21 15.97
N TYR A 165 -7.53 -22.45 15.48
CA TYR A 165 -8.53 -23.03 14.58
C TYR A 165 -8.88 -24.44 14.98
N ASN A 166 -10.17 -24.66 15.22
CA ASN A 166 -10.71 -25.98 15.54
C ASN A 166 -12.16 -26.10 15.03
N ASN A 167 -12.49 -27.15 14.30
CA ASN A 167 -13.84 -27.44 13.82
C ASN A 167 -14.56 -26.21 13.21
N GLN A 168 -13.94 -25.56 12.22
CA GLN A 168 -14.43 -24.37 11.53
C GLN A 168 -14.50 -23.09 12.40
N LEU A 169 -14.13 -23.16 13.68
CA LEU A 169 -14.02 -22.03 14.57
C LEU A 169 -12.61 -21.44 14.51
N ILE A 170 -12.52 -20.19 14.13
CA ILE A 170 -11.32 -19.34 14.15
C ILE A 170 -11.42 -18.45 15.37
N SER A 171 -10.50 -18.60 16.33
CA SER A 171 -10.43 -17.72 17.49
C SER A 171 -9.24 -16.79 17.38
N ILE A 172 -9.49 -15.51 17.59
CA ILE A 172 -8.51 -14.40 17.56
C ILE A 172 -8.67 -13.56 18.84
N THR A 173 -7.85 -12.55 19.02
CA THR A 173 -7.90 -11.69 20.21
C THR A 173 -9.31 -11.13 20.46
N GLY A 174 -10.00 -11.67 21.46
CA GLY A 174 -11.31 -11.22 21.93
C GLY A 174 -12.48 -11.45 20.95
N ARG A 175 -12.31 -12.29 19.91
CA ARG A 175 -13.36 -12.56 18.92
C ARG A 175 -13.28 -14.00 18.42
N ASP A 176 -14.43 -14.55 18.11
CA ASP A 176 -14.57 -15.84 17.44
C ASP A 176 -15.28 -15.67 16.08
N ILE A 177 -14.87 -16.46 15.10
CA ILE A 177 -15.44 -16.51 13.75
C ILE A 177 -15.75 -17.98 13.46
N GLU A 178 -17.00 -18.35 13.35
CA GLU A 178 -17.40 -19.69 12.91
C GLU A 178 -17.71 -19.66 11.41
N LEU A 179 -16.99 -20.47 10.63
CA LEU A 179 -17.22 -20.58 9.19
C LEU A 179 -18.34 -21.58 8.88
N ALA A 180 -19.26 -21.19 8.01
CA ALA A 180 -20.22 -22.12 7.40
C ALA A 180 -19.55 -22.99 6.34
N PRO A 181 -20.17 -24.10 5.90
CA PRO A 181 -19.72 -24.87 4.74
C PRO A 181 -19.62 -24.03 3.46
N SER A 182 -20.34 -22.92 3.39
CA SER A 182 -20.24 -21.93 2.31
C SER A 182 -18.88 -21.21 2.25
N GLY A 183 -18.05 -21.27 3.29
CA GLY A 183 -16.82 -20.50 3.40
C GLY A 183 -17.01 -19.07 3.93
N PHE A 184 -18.26 -18.63 4.14
CA PHE A 184 -18.57 -17.36 4.79
C PHE A 184 -18.80 -17.55 6.29
N PRO A 185 -18.68 -16.48 7.12
CA PRO A 185 -18.99 -16.56 8.54
C PRO A 185 -20.46 -16.95 8.79
N LYS A 186 -20.65 -18.00 9.59
CA LYS A 186 -21.93 -18.38 10.17
C LYS A 186 -22.21 -17.57 11.43
N ALA A 187 -21.18 -17.33 12.22
CA ALA A 187 -21.23 -16.49 13.40
C ALA A 187 -19.94 -15.68 13.54
N ILE A 188 -20.07 -14.48 14.05
CA ILE A 188 -18.96 -13.66 14.56
C ILE A 188 -19.37 -13.18 15.93
N ASP A 189 -18.56 -13.47 16.94
CA ASP A 189 -18.81 -13.16 18.33
C ASP A 189 -17.72 -12.25 18.91
N SER A 190 -18.10 -11.39 19.84
CA SER A 190 -17.20 -10.49 20.58
C SER A 190 -17.21 -10.83 22.06
N TYR A 191 -16.02 -10.84 22.67
CA TYR A 191 -15.82 -11.00 24.11
C TYR A 191 -15.52 -9.68 24.83
N PHE A 192 -15.53 -8.56 24.12
CA PHE A 192 -15.25 -7.25 24.71
C PHE A 192 -16.39 -6.81 25.62
N ASP A 193 -16.04 -6.20 26.77
CA ASP A 193 -17.02 -5.56 27.63
C ASP A 193 -17.55 -4.25 27.02
N SER A 194 -18.54 -3.65 27.64
CA SER A 194 -19.16 -2.40 27.16
C SER A 194 -18.21 -1.20 27.13
N GLY A 195 -17.08 -1.27 27.82
CA GLY A 195 -16.05 -0.24 27.81
C GLY A 195 -14.85 -0.57 26.93
N ASN A 196 -14.82 -1.74 26.31
CA ASN A 196 -13.66 -2.27 25.58
C ASN A 196 -12.36 -2.36 26.41
N MET A 197 -12.47 -2.37 27.71
CA MET A 197 -11.31 -2.40 28.61
C MET A 197 -10.89 -3.82 29.00
N LYS A 198 -11.81 -4.77 28.93
CA LYS A 198 -11.61 -6.17 29.35
C LYS A 198 -12.31 -7.13 28.42
N LEU A 199 -11.82 -8.36 28.41
CA LEU A 199 -12.52 -9.48 27.79
C LEU A 199 -13.38 -10.18 28.83
N LYS A 200 -14.63 -10.50 28.47
CA LYS A 200 -15.60 -11.24 29.29
C LYS A 200 -15.52 -12.74 28.96
N PRO A 201 -15.93 -13.61 29.88
CA PRO A 201 -16.11 -15.03 29.55
C PRO A 201 -17.26 -15.29 28.58
N GLN A 202 -18.30 -14.44 28.60
CA GLN A 202 -19.49 -14.57 27.76
C GLN A 202 -19.29 -13.83 26.45
N LYS A 203 -19.53 -14.53 25.35
CA LYS A 203 -19.54 -13.97 24.01
C LYS A 203 -20.86 -13.26 23.71
N GLU A 204 -20.80 -12.24 22.90
CA GLU A 204 -21.94 -11.51 22.37
C GLU A 204 -21.92 -11.58 20.84
N PRO A 205 -23.04 -12.00 20.20
CA PRO A 205 -23.06 -12.15 18.77
C PRO A 205 -23.03 -10.77 18.06
N ILE A 206 -22.19 -10.66 17.05
CA ILE A 206 -22.19 -9.53 16.11
C ILE A 206 -23.14 -9.84 14.94
N LEU A 207 -23.08 -11.07 14.42
CA LEU A 207 -24.01 -11.53 13.39
C LEU A 207 -25.28 -12.11 14.04
N SER A 208 -26.42 -11.87 13.41
CA SER A 208 -27.70 -12.50 13.75
C SER A 208 -27.96 -13.78 12.98
N GLU A 209 -27.39 -13.90 11.78
CA GLU A 209 -27.50 -15.02 10.86
C GLU A 209 -26.21 -15.13 10.02
N ASP A 210 -26.12 -16.20 9.22
CA ASP A 210 -24.99 -16.44 8.31
C ASP A 210 -24.83 -15.30 7.30
N ILE A 211 -23.58 -14.92 7.03
CA ILE A 211 -23.27 -14.11 5.84
C ILE A 211 -23.47 -14.98 4.60
N CYS A 212 -24.20 -14.48 3.61
CA CYS A 212 -24.49 -15.25 2.41
C CYS A 212 -24.59 -14.39 1.14
N PHE A 213 -24.37 -15.05 0.00
CA PHE A 213 -24.75 -14.52 -1.30
C PHE A 213 -26.12 -15.04 -1.71
N GLU A 214 -26.97 -14.14 -2.16
CA GLU A 214 -28.21 -14.47 -2.80
C GLU A 214 -28.16 -14.06 -4.27
N ILE A 215 -28.60 -14.96 -5.16
CA ILE A 215 -28.70 -14.73 -6.60
C ILE A 215 -30.14 -14.92 -6.98
N GLU A 216 -30.78 -13.86 -7.48
CA GLU A 216 -32.19 -13.83 -7.81
C GLU A 216 -32.38 -13.81 -9.33
N THR A 217 -33.16 -14.76 -9.87
CA THR A 217 -33.51 -14.78 -11.29
C THR A 217 -34.45 -13.64 -11.66
N GLU A 218 -34.66 -13.40 -12.97
CA GLU A 218 -35.57 -12.34 -13.44
C GLU A 218 -37.00 -12.57 -12.96
N GLU A 219 -37.41 -13.84 -12.76
CA GLU A 219 -38.72 -14.25 -12.25
C GLU A 219 -38.85 -14.09 -10.72
N GLY A 220 -37.79 -13.62 -10.04
CA GLY A 220 -37.79 -13.40 -8.60
C GLY A 220 -37.50 -14.65 -7.75
N LYS A 221 -37.01 -15.74 -8.35
CA LYS A 221 -36.64 -16.96 -7.62
C LYS A 221 -35.17 -16.89 -7.21
N LEU A 222 -34.88 -17.28 -5.97
CA LEU A 222 -33.50 -17.47 -5.53
C LEU A 222 -32.92 -18.76 -6.13
N ILE A 223 -31.65 -18.66 -6.59
CA ILE A 223 -30.91 -19.80 -7.08
C ILE A 223 -30.37 -20.56 -5.88
N GLU A 224 -30.79 -21.79 -5.70
CA GLU A 224 -30.22 -22.66 -4.68
C GLU A 224 -28.82 -23.10 -5.07
N LEU A 225 -27.88 -22.86 -4.16
CA LEU A 225 -26.47 -23.24 -4.31
C LEU A 225 -26.15 -24.46 -3.46
N GLN A 226 -25.65 -25.50 -4.09
CA GLN A 226 -25.10 -26.66 -3.37
C GLN A 226 -23.67 -26.35 -2.94
N TYR A 227 -23.41 -26.46 -1.66
CA TYR A 227 -22.10 -26.19 -1.08
C TYR A 227 -21.18 -27.41 -1.22
N GLY A 228 -19.99 -27.19 -1.73
CA GLY A 228 -18.90 -28.17 -1.69
C GLY A 228 -18.24 -28.23 -0.30
N LYS A 229 -17.13 -28.94 -0.22
CA LYS A 229 -16.37 -29.06 1.03
C LYS A 229 -15.51 -27.81 1.26
N LEU A 230 -15.67 -27.18 2.41
CA LEU A 230 -14.75 -26.16 2.92
C LEU A 230 -13.38 -26.80 3.16
N LYS A 231 -12.32 -26.22 2.60
CA LYS A 231 -10.95 -26.70 2.70
C LYS A 231 -10.03 -25.61 3.22
N ILE A 232 -9.36 -25.85 4.34
CA ILE A 232 -8.27 -24.98 4.79
C ILE A 232 -7.04 -25.28 3.95
N THR A 233 -6.48 -24.23 3.32
CA THR A 233 -5.32 -24.33 2.41
C THR A 233 -4.01 -23.93 3.07
N GLN A 234 -4.09 -23.01 4.05
CA GLN A 234 -2.93 -22.58 4.84
C GLN A 234 -3.36 -22.21 6.26
N LYS A 235 -2.47 -22.49 7.22
CA LYS A 235 -2.64 -22.04 8.61
C LYS A 235 -1.27 -21.67 9.17
N THR A 236 -1.16 -20.43 9.64
CA THR A 236 0.00 -19.91 10.38
C THR A 236 -0.49 -19.26 11.68
N PRO A 237 0.39 -18.89 12.62
CA PRO A 237 -0.01 -18.12 13.79
C PRO A 237 -0.69 -16.79 13.45
N ARG A 238 -0.36 -16.16 12.32
CA ARG A 238 -0.87 -14.86 11.92
C ARG A 238 -2.13 -14.94 11.07
N ARG A 239 -2.26 -15.94 10.17
CA ARG A 239 -3.36 -16.01 9.20
C ARG A 239 -3.82 -17.43 8.91
N ILE A 240 -5.04 -17.54 8.44
CA ILE A 240 -5.65 -18.75 7.94
C ILE A 240 -6.31 -18.50 6.60
N LEU A 241 -6.09 -19.40 5.63
CA LEU A 241 -6.68 -19.34 4.28
C LEU A 241 -7.54 -20.56 4.05
N TRP A 242 -8.63 -20.35 3.32
CA TRP A 242 -9.54 -21.43 2.93
C TRP A 242 -10.11 -21.25 1.55
N GLU A 243 -10.63 -22.34 1.02
CA GLU A 243 -11.36 -22.41 -0.25
C GLU A 243 -12.71 -23.07 -0.04
N ALA A 244 -13.72 -22.59 -0.76
CA ALA A 244 -15.02 -23.23 -0.88
C ALA A 244 -15.55 -23.10 -2.31
N THR A 245 -16.44 -24.01 -2.70
CA THR A 245 -17.08 -23.98 -4.01
C THR A 245 -18.57 -24.19 -3.86
N HIS A 246 -19.35 -23.43 -4.62
CA HIS A 246 -20.80 -23.63 -4.69
C HIS A 246 -21.18 -23.93 -6.13
N GLN A 247 -22.19 -24.74 -6.30
CA GLN A 247 -22.65 -25.20 -7.60
C GLN A 247 -24.18 -25.11 -7.72
N SER A 248 -24.64 -24.74 -8.90
CA SER A 248 -26.02 -24.92 -9.33
C SER A 248 -26.02 -25.36 -10.79
N GLU A 249 -27.20 -25.58 -11.35
CA GLU A 249 -27.36 -25.83 -12.79
C GLU A 249 -27.02 -24.58 -13.65
N ILE A 250 -27.11 -23.40 -13.04
CA ILE A 250 -26.99 -22.11 -13.72
C ILE A 250 -25.58 -21.56 -13.67
N LEU A 251 -24.91 -21.68 -12.51
CA LEU A 251 -23.59 -21.10 -12.27
C LEU A 251 -22.77 -21.89 -11.26
N SER A 252 -21.49 -21.56 -11.19
CA SER A 252 -20.59 -21.95 -10.09
C SER A 252 -20.05 -20.72 -9.39
N MET A 253 -19.75 -20.85 -8.10
CA MET A 253 -19.12 -19.82 -7.29
C MET A 253 -17.89 -20.43 -6.63
N GLN A 254 -16.73 -19.77 -6.78
CA GLN A 254 -15.46 -20.12 -6.12
C GLN A 254 -15.15 -19.04 -5.11
N ILE A 255 -14.82 -19.44 -3.89
CA ILE A 255 -14.51 -18.56 -2.78
C ILE A 255 -13.11 -18.88 -2.29
N HIS A 256 -12.27 -17.87 -2.21
CA HIS A 256 -11.01 -17.88 -1.48
C HIS A 256 -11.16 -16.88 -0.34
N GLY A 257 -11.00 -17.34 0.88
CA GLY A 257 -11.09 -16.52 2.08
C GLY A 257 -9.77 -16.54 2.86
N GLU A 258 -9.47 -15.43 3.47
CA GLU A 258 -8.37 -15.24 4.41
C GLU A 258 -8.89 -14.57 5.67
N ALA A 259 -8.33 -14.93 6.84
CA ALA A 259 -8.50 -14.18 8.08
C ALA A 259 -7.16 -14.01 8.77
N THR A 260 -6.93 -12.82 9.35
CA THR A 260 -5.72 -12.50 10.12
C THR A 260 -5.99 -12.41 11.61
N CYS A 261 -4.94 -12.52 12.42
CA CYS A 261 -5.04 -12.44 13.88
C CYS A 261 -5.57 -11.08 14.39
N GLU A 262 -5.49 -10.04 13.57
CA GLU A 262 -6.04 -8.71 13.86
C GLU A 262 -7.57 -8.65 13.65
N GLY A 263 -8.14 -9.61 12.93
CA GLY A 263 -9.59 -9.65 12.61
C GLY A 263 -9.94 -9.04 11.26
N PHE A 264 -8.96 -8.90 10.39
CA PHE A 264 -9.17 -8.57 8.98
C PHE A 264 -9.48 -9.86 8.21
N MET A 265 -10.48 -9.80 7.33
CA MET A 265 -10.84 -10.91 6.44
C MET A 265 -10.90 -10.40 5.00
N ASP A 266 -10.27 -11.13 4.08
CA ASP A 266 -10.34 -10.87 2.64
C ASP A 266 -11.05 -12.00 1.91
N TYR A 267 -11.94 -11.65 1.00
CA TYR A 267 -12.69 -12.59 0.19
C TYR A 267 -12.54 -12.30 -1.29
N GLN A 268 -12.14 -13.32 -2.03
CA GLN A 268 -12.19 -13.34 -3.48
C GLN A 268 -13.32 -14.28 -3.90
N VAL A 269 -14.36 -13.72 -4.48
CA VAL A 269 -15.57 -14.47 -4.86
C VAL A 269 -15.77 -14.40 -6.36
N LYS A 270 -15.54 -15.52 -7.05
CA LYS A 270 -15.66 -15.63 -8.49
C LYS A 270 -16.94 -16.38 -8.86
N VAL A 271 -17.85 -15.70 -9.55
CA VAL A 271 -19.10 -16.26 -10.08
C VAL A 271 -18.94 -16.53 -11.57
N THR A 272 -19.14 -17.79 -11.98
CA THR A 272 -19.00 -18.21 -13.39
C THR A 272 -20.30 -18.83 -13.86
N PRO A 273 -21.03 -18.21 -14.81
CA PRO A 273 -22.22 -18.75 -15.40
C PRO A 273 -21.93 -19.99 -16.26
N LYS A 274 -22.75 -21.04 -16.15
CA LYS A 274 -22.70 -22.27 -16.96
C LYS A 274 -23.52 -22.17 -18.24
N LYS A 275 -24.46 -21.21 -18.28
CA LYS A 275 -25.33 -20.89 -19.40
C LYS A 275 -25.65 -19.40 -19.40
N ASP A 276 -26.11 -18.89 -20.53
CA ASP A 276 -26.65 -17.54 -20.61
C ASP A 276 -27.93 -17.44 -19.76
N VAL A 277 -27.96 -16.45 -18.87
CA VAL A 277 -29.13 -16.26 -17.99
C VAL A 277 -29.28 -14.77 -17.61
N ARG A 278 -30.52 -14.33 -17.54
CA ARG A 278 -30.87 -13.03 -16.97
C ARG A 278 -31.13 -13.17 -15.48
N ILE A 279 -30.55 -12.31 -14.72
CA ILE A 279 -30.74 -12.26 -13.28
C ILE A 279 -31.25 -10.87 -12.86
N LYS A 280 -32.04 -10.86 -11.81
CA LYS A 280 -32.53 -9.64 -11.18
C LYS A 280 -31.47 -9.02 -10.27
N ASP A 281 -30.68 -9.85 -9.57
CA ASP A 281 -29.65 -9.37 -8.64
C ASP A 281 -28.66 -10.48 -8.25
N ILE A 282 -27.43 -10.06 -7.94
CA ILE A 282 -26.45 -10.77 -7.12
C ILE A 282 -26.15 -9.87 -5.93
N ARG A 283 -26.35 -10.36 -4.71
CA ARG A 283 -26.19 -9.56 -3.51
C ARG A 283 -25.52 -10.33 -2.37
N LEU A 284 -24.68 -9.63 -1.64
CA LEU A 284 -24.10 -10.09 -0.37
C LEU A 284 -24.99 -9.58 0.76
N LYS A 285 -25.40 -10.45 1.66
CA LYS A 285 -26.13 -10.13 2.90
C LYS A 285 -25.23 -10.31 4.10
N VAL A 286 -25.15 -9.29 4.94
CA VAL A 286 -24.46 -9.31 6.23
C VAL A 286 -25.46 -8.93 7.31
N PRO A 287 -26.14 -9.92 7.92
CA PRO A 287 -27.14 -9.70 8.96
C PRO A 287 -26.44 -9.51 10.31
N MET A 288 -26.67 -8.38 10.96
CA MET A 288 -26.11 -8.03 12.26
C MET A 288 -27.18 -7.95 13.34
N THR A 289 -26.81 -8.24 14.57
CA THR A 289 -27.73 -8.02 15.70
C THR A 289 -28.04 -6.53 15.87
N ALA A 290 -29.23 -6.20 16.33
CA ALA A 290 -29.64 -4.81 16.57
C ALA A 290 -28.70 -4.09 17.53
N GLU A 291 -28.22 -4.79 18.56
CA GLU A 291 -27.30 -4.25 19.57
C GLU A 291 -25.91 -3.90 19.01
N LYS A 292 -25.46 -4.63 17.98
CA LYS A 292 -24.15 -4.40 17.34
C LYS A 292 -24.27 -3.63 16.02
N SER A 293 -25.37 -2.88 15.83
CA SER A 293 -25.60 -2.09 14.60
C SER A 293 -26.18 -0.70 14.88
N GLN A 294 -25.88 -0.12 16.04
CA GLN A 294 -26.42 1.18 16.48
C GLN A 294 -25.79 2.37 15.72
N PHE A 295 -24.53 2.24 15.34
CA PHE A 295 -23.77 3.30 14.71
C PHE A 295 -23.35 2.92 13.29
N MET A 296 -23.05 3.93 12.49
CA MET A 296 -22.63 3.75 11.10
C MET A 296 -21.69 4.86 10.66
N MET A 297 -20.73 4.52 9.80
CA MET A 297 -19.82 5.46 9.13
C MET A 297 -19.42 4.93 7.76
N GLY A 298 -19.32 5.80 6.76
CA GLY A 298 -18.99 5.44 5.37
C GLY A 298 -20.19 5.42 4.45
N MET A 299 -19.97 5.20 3.16
CA MET A 299 -21.00 5.22 2.11
C MET A 299 -21.96 6.41 2.24
N GLY A 300 -21.41 7.62 2.34
CA GLY A 300 -22.15 8.88 2.42
C GLY A 300 -22.58 9.31 3.83
N LYS A 301 -22.30 8.51 4.86
CA LYS A 301 -22.56 8.86 6.26
C LYS A 301 -21.24 9.21 6.96
N GLU A 302 -21.18 10.41 7.54
CA GLU A 302 -19.96 10.92 8.23
C GLU A 302 -19.69 10.22 9.57
N GLY A 303 -20.66 9.56 10.13
CA GLY A 303 -20.60 8.88 11.42
C GLY A 303 -21.80 9.22 12.31
N GLY A 304 -21.92 8.50 13.45
CA GLY A 304 -22.98 8.67 14.43
C GLY A 304 -24.05 7.57 14.36
N TYR A 305 -25.22 7.85 14.91
CA TYR A 305 -26.31 6.89 14.93
C TYR A 305 -26.73 6.48 13.52
N ARG A 306 -26.88 5.17 13.34
CA ARG A 306 -27.34 4.60 12.08
C ARG A 306 -28.83 4.91 11.87
N PRO A 307 -29.24 5.43 10.69
CA PRO A 307 -30.64 5.51 10.30
C PRO A 307 -31.29 4.12 10.21
N GLU A 308 -32.59 4.03 10.42
CA GLU A 308 -33.32 2.76 10.23
C GLU A 308 -33.16 2.22 8.80
N ASN A 309 -33.19 3.11 7.82
CA ASN A 309 -32.99 2.79 6.42
C ASN A 309 -31.93 3.71 5.83
N TRP A 310 -30.94 3.12 5.18
CA TRP A 310 -29.90 3.86 4.45
C TRP A 310 -29.71 3.22 3.08
N GLN A 311 -29.51 4.05 2.06
CA GLN A 311 -29.22 3.61 0.71
C GLN A 311 -28.04 4.38 0.14
N TRP A 312 -27.05 3.66 -0.35
CA TRP A 312 -25.90 4.16 -1.08
C TRP A 312 -25.97 3.73 -2.53
N LYS A 313 -25.62 4.64 -3.44
CA LYS A 313 -25.36 4.38 -4.85
C LYS A 313 -23.94 4.72 -5.19
N TRP A 314 -23.35 3.94 -6.05
CA TRP A 314 -21.99 4.16 -6.49
C TRP A 314 -21.82 5.53 -7.15
N ASP A 315 -20.77 6.26 -6.71
CA ASP A 315 -20.42 7.57 -7.22
C ASP A 315 -18.89 7.69 -7.18
N ALA A 316 -18.27 7.73 -8.38
CA ALA A 316 -16.82 7.80 -8.50
C ALA A 316 -16.22 9.05 -7.86
N GLU A 317 -16.96 10.16 -7.84
CA GLU A 317 -16.50 11.43 -7.27
C GLU A 317 -16.48 11.43 -5.72
N LYS A 318 -17.29 10.57 -5.10
CA LYS A 318 -17.39 10.51 -3.63
C LYS A 318 -16.35 9.63 -2.97
N SER A 319 -15.57 8.89 -3.76
CA SER A 319 -14.42 8.11 -3.28
C SER A 319 -14.73 7.19 -2.10
N GLN A 320 -15.90 6.55 -2.09
CA GLN A 320 -16.34 5.70 -0.99
C GLN A 320 -16.70 4.30 -1.48
N ASP A 321 -16.08 3.31 -0.89
CA ASP A 321 -16.21 1.89 -1.20
C ASP A 321 -16.43 1.03 0.04
N MET A 322 -16.52 1.67 1.23
CA MET A 322 -16.58 1.01 2.52
C MET A 322 -17.66 1.61 3.43
N VAL A 323 -18.29 0.76 4.22
CA VAL A 323 -19.13 1.14 5.36
C VAL A 323 -18.75 0.35 6.60
N TRP A 324 -18.69 1.02 7.73
CA TRP A 324 -18.66 0.39 9.05
C TRP A 324 -20.02 0.51 9.70
N VAL A 325 -20.52 -0.60 10.25
CA VAL A 325 -21.73 -0.67 11.08
C VAL A 325 -21.36 -1.38 12.37
N GLY A 326 -21.72 -0.81 13.53
CA GLY A 326 -21.32 -1.39 14.79
C GLY A 326 -22.01 -0.81 16.01
N GLY A 327 -21.77 -1.47 17.13
CA GLY A 327 -21.95 -0.98 18.49
C GLY A 327 -20.61 -0.63 19.12
N ILE A 328 -20.60 -0.39 20.43
CA ILE A 328 -19.37 -0.02 21.15
C ILE A 328 -18.36 -1.18 21.17
N ASN A 329 -18.83 -2.38 21.45
CA ASN A 329 -17.99 -3.57 21.69
C ASN A 329 -18.16 -4.68 20.63
N GLY A 330 -18.64 -4.33 19.46
CA GLY A 330 -18.77 -5.24 18.33
C GLY A 330 -19.23 -4.50 17.07
N GLY A 331 -18.61 -4.74 15.95
CA GLY A 331 -18.96 -4.13 14.68
C GLY A 331 -18.20 -4.73 13.51
N LEU A 332 -18.62 -4.40 12.30
CA LEU A 332 -18.02 -4.84 11.04
C LEU A 332 -17.85 -3.66 10.09
N ALA A 333 -16.68 -3.55 9.50
CA ALA A 333 -16.50 -2.76 8.28
C ALA A 333 -16.58 -3.70 7.07
N LEU A 334 -17.39 -3.33 6.09
CA LEU A 334 -17.51 -4.00 4.80
C LEU A 334 -16.96 -3.09 3.72
N LYS A 335 -15.99 -3.57 2.95
CA LYS A 335 -15.43 -2.88 1.79
C LYS A 335 -15.66 -3.73 0.54
N LEU A 336 -16.12 -3.11 -0.53
CA LEU A 336 -16.47 -3.78 -1.78
C LEU A 336 -15.39 -3.54 -2.83
N LYS A 337 -14.91 -4.63 -3.44
CA LYS A 337 -13.80 -4.63 -4.42
C LYS A 337 -14.13 -5.48 -5.64
N ASP A 338 -13.33 -5.38 -6.67
CA ASP A 338 -13.20 -6.35 -7.75
C ASP A 338 -11.72 -6.68 -8.00
N GLU A 339 -11.42 -7.42 -9.06
CA GLU A 339 -10.05 -7.80 -9.44
C GLU A 339 -9.19 -6.63 -9.92
N HIS A 340 -9.82 -5.51 -10.25
CA HIS A 340 -9.15 -4.29 -10.71
C HIS A 340 -9.08 -3.20 -9.65
N TYR A 341 -9.42 -3.55 -8.41
CA TYR A 341 -9.39 -2.58 -7.31
C TYR A 341 -8.01 -1.95 -7.16
N LYS A 342 -8.01 -0.63 -7.11
CA LYS A 342 -6.83 0.17 -6.78
C LYS A 342 -7.23 1.18 -5.73
N LYS A 343 -6.45 1.24 -4.67
CA LYS A 343 -6.65 2.27 -3.65
C LYS A 343 -6.53 3.64 -4.27
N GLN A 344 -7.50 4.46 -3.93
CA GLN A 344 -7.59 5.80 -4.42
C GLN A 344 -6.65 6.73 -3.67
N LEU A 345 -6.07 7.69 -4.37
CA LEU A 345 -5.40 8.81 -3.71
C LEU A 345 -6.46 9.72 -3.11
N VAL A 346 -6.72 9.55 -1.81
CA VAL A 346 -7.62 10.42 -1.05
C VAL A 346 -6.79 11.26 -0.09
N ASN A 347 -6.77 12.56 -0.34
CA ASN A 347 -6.17 13.54 0.56
C ASN A 347 -7.05 14.80 0.53
N ILE A 348 -7.25 15.45 1.68
CA ILE A 348 -8.06 16.66 1.77
C ILE A 348 -7.55 17.81 0.89
N TYR A 349 -6.26 17.77 0.56
CA TYR A 349 -5.61 18.77 -0.28
C TYR A 349 -5.52 18.37 -1.76
N TYR A 350 -5.70 17.08 -2.06
CA TYR A 350 -5.49 16.51 -3.40
C TYR A 350 -6.65 15.58 -3.75
N PRO A 351 -7.79 16.09 -4.17
CA PRO A 351 -8.91 15.26 -4.58
C PRO A 351 -8.68 14.68 -5.99
N TYR A 352 -7.46 14.20 -6.25
CA TYR A 352 -7.11 13.61 -7.52
C TYR A 352 -7.38 12.12 -7.51
N GLY A 353 -8.15 11.70 -8.44
CA GLY A 353 -8.45 10.30 -8.65
C GLY A 353 -9.89 9.99 -8.23
N LYS A 354 -10.69 9.74 -9.25
CA LYS A 354 -12.02 9.15 -9.06
C LYS A 354 -11.86 7.73 -8.60
N LEU A 355 -12.82 7.25 -7.82
CA LEU A 355 -12.88 5.86 -7.46
C LEU A 355 -12.95 5.00 -8.73
N ASN A 356 -12.06 4.02 -8.86
CA ASN A 356 -12.21 2.97 -9.84
C ASN A 356 -13.35 2.07 -9.36
N LEU A 357 -14.54 2.27 -9.94
CA LEU A 357 -15.73 1.58 -9.48
C LEU A 357 -15.60 0.07 -9.72
N PRO A 358 -15.83 -0.77 -8.69
CA PRO A 358 -15.82 -2.22 -8.86
C PRO A 358 -17.00 -2.64 -9.73
N GLN A 359 -16.74 -3.01 -10.99
CA GLN A 359 -17.76 -3.19 -12.04
C GLN A 359 -18.76 -4.29 -11.71
N SER A 360 -18.33 -5.35 -11.03
CA SER A 360 -19.24 -6.40 -10.58
C SER A 360 -20.30 -5.87 -9.60
N TRP A 361 -19.91 -4.99 -8.67
CA TRP A 361 -20.81 -4.38 -7.70
C TRP A 361 -21.56 -3.16 -8.26
N CYS A 362 -20.88 -2.32 -9.02
CA CYS A 362 -21.45 -1.08 -9.58
C CYS A 362 -22.47 -1.36 -10.67
N ASN A 363 -22.14 -2.26 -11.61
CA ASN A 363 -22.99 -2.69 -12.70
C ASN A 363 -23.70 -1.51 -13.40
N ASP A 364 -22.92 -0.61 -13.97
CA ASP A 364 -23.41 0.59 -14.67
C ASP A 364 -24.41 1.40 -13.82
N SER A 365 -24.08 1.61 -12.52
CA SER A 365 -24.90 2.33 -11.53
C SER A 365 -26.21 1.66 -11.11
N GLN A 366 -26.46 0.42 -11.51
CA GLN A 366 -27.60 -0.35 -11.03
C GLN A 366 -27.38 -0.88 -9.61
N GLY A 367 -26.12 -1.15 -9.25
CA GLY A 367 -25.72 -1.64 -7.94
C GLY A 367 -25.67 -0.57 -6.86
N GLY A 368 -25.43 -1.03 -5.64
CA GLY A 368 -25.32 -0.16 -4.46
C GLY A 368 -25.25 -0.94 -3.16
N CYS A 369 -25.49 -0.24 -2.05
CA CYS A 369 -25.59 -0.84 -0.73
C CYS A 369 -26.84 -0.31 -0.02
N ARG A 370 -27.58 -1.21 0.63
CA ARG A 370 -28.71 -0.87 1.52
C ARG A 370 -28.39 -1.35 2.92
N ILE A 371 -28.79 -0.57 3.91
CA ILE A 371 -28.70 -0.95 5.31
C ILE A 371 -30.07 -0.69 5.92
N GLN A 372 -30.71 -1.75 6.40
CA GLN A 372 -32.09 -1.69 6.83
C GLN A 372 -32.28 -2.38 8.18
N SER A 373 -32.96 -1.70 9.10
CA SER A 373 -33.48 -2.33 10.30
C SER A 373 -34.62 -3.27 9.97
N GLN A 374 -34.59 -4.43 10.60
CA GLN A 374 -35.70 -5.38 10.64
C GLN A 374 -36.11 -5.57 12.11
N GLU A 375 -37.12 -6.35 12.39
CA GLU A 375 -37.70 -6.49 13.73
C GLU A 375 -36.64 -6.84 14.81
N HIS A 376 -35.69 -7.74 14.49
CA HIS A 376 -34.68 -8.22 15.43
C HIS A 376 -33.23 -8.06 14.98
N ASN A 377 -32.98 -7.53 13.77
CA ASN A 377 -31.67 -7.40 13.22
C ASN A 377 -31.52 -6.16 12.31
N THR A 378 -30.30 -5.96 11.83
CA THR A 378 -29.98 -5.00 10.77
C THR A 378 -29.27 -5.73 9.64
N VAL A 379 -29.73 -5.57 8.43
CA VAL A 379 -29.11 -6.20 7.27
C VAL A 379 -28.35 -5.17 6.44
N ILE A 380 -27.05 -5.40 6.28
CA ILE A 380 -26.25 -4.73 5.26
C ILE A 380 -26.38 -5.57 3.99
N GLN A 381 -26.84 -4.97 2.91
CA GLN A 381 -27.03 -5.65 1.63
C GLN A 381 -26.28 -4.91 0.52
N ALA A 382 -25.15 -5.45 0.08
CA ALA A 382 -24.47 -5.00 -1.12
C ALA A 382 -25.11 -5.73 -2.33
N TYR A 383 -25.65 -4.99 -3.28
CA TYR A 383 -26.39 -5.53 -4.41
C TYR A 383 -25.86 -4.99 -5.74
N SER A 384 -25.96 -5.77 -6.79
CA SER A 384 -25.46 -5.42 -8.12
C SER A 384 -26.54 -5.05 -9.13
N GLY A 385 -27.81 -5.35 -8.85
CA GLY A 385 -28.93 -5.09 -9.75
C GLY A 385 -29.00 -6.03 -10.95
N LYS A 386 -29.88 -5.72 -11.88
CA LYS A 386 -30.16 -6.54 -13.05
C LYS A 386 -28.99 -6.65 -14.00
N ARG A 387 -28.74 -7.85 -14.51
CA ARG A 387 -27.73 -8.09 -15.56
C ARG A 387 -27.98 -9.35 -16.36
N GLN A 388 -27.39 -9.38 -17.55
CA GLN A 388 -27.23 -10.57 -18.36
C GLN A 388 -25.92 -11.24 -17.99
N LEU A 389 -25.97 -12.49 -17.55
CA LEU A 389 -24.79 -13.34 -17.39
C LEU A 389 -24.60 -14.16 -18.66
N ARG A 390 -23.39 -14.16 -19.19
CA ARG A 390 -23.03 -14.96 -20.37
C ARG A 390 -22.22 -16.18 -19.96
N LYS A 391 -22.45 -17.29 -20.59
CA LYS A 391 -21.74 -18.54 -20.32
C LYS A 391 -20.23 -18.34 -20.33
N GLY A 392 -19.57 -18.70 -19.23
CA GLY A 392 -18.12 -18.66 -19.08
C GLY A 392 -17.54 -17.27 -18.76
N GLU A 393 -18.30 -16.18 -18.85
CA GLU A 393 -17.85 -14.85 -18.44
C GLU A 393 -17.95 -14.70 -16.93
N SER A 394 -16.81 -14.78 -16.25
CA SER A 394 -16.77 -14.68 -14.78
C SER A 394 -16.90 -13.25 -14.28
N LEU A 395 -17.51 -13.08 -13.11
CA LEU A 395 -17.58 -11.84 -12.35
C LEU A 395 -16.92 -12.05 -10.99
N ASN A 396 -16.16 -11.07 -10.51
CA ASN A 396 -15.48 -11.12 -9.21
C ASN A 396 -16.14 -10.17 -8.22
N PHE A 397 -16.87 -10.73 -7.25
CA PHE A 397 -17.53 -10.01 -6.16
C PHE A 397 -16.67 -10.04 -4.90
N ASN A 398 -15.47 -9.45 -4.99
CA ASN A 398 -14.53 -9.43 -3.88
C ASN A 398 -14.97 -8.44 -2.81
N PHE A 399 -14.64 -8.73 -1.56
CA PHE A 399 -14.94 -7.84 -0.44
C PHE A 399 -14.00 -8.10 0.74
N GLU A 400 -13.88 -7.10 1.60
CA GLU A 400 -13.18 -7.20 2.88
C GLU A 400 -14.16 -7.06 4.02
N LEU A 401 -13.89 -7.76 5.12
CA LEU A 401 -14.52 -7.54 6.42
C LEU A 401 -13.44 -7.19 7.43
N LEU A 402 -13.72 -6.23 8.30
CA LEU A 402 -12.86 -5.90 9.42
C LEU A 402 -13.68 -5.92 10.70
N ILE A 403 -13.33 -6.83 11.61
CA ILE A 403 -14.06 -7.03 12.86
C ILE A 403 -13.50 -6.09 13.92
N THR A 404 -14.34 -5.25 14.48
CA THR A 404 -14.00 -4.33 15.57
C THR A 404 -14.69 -4.74 16.89
N PRO A 405 -14.13 -4.37 18.05
CA PRO A 405 -12.82 -3.75 18.30
C PRO A 405 -11.67 -4.75 18.09
N PHE A 406 -10.43 -4.26 18.00
CA PHE A 406 -9.25 -5.11 17.73
C PHE A 406 -8.66 -5.71 19.00
N LYS A 407 -8.50 -4.87 20.03
CA LYS A 407 -7.90 -5.23 21.31
C LYS A 407 -8.45 -4.33 22.40
N THR A 408 -8.23 -4.73 23.67
CA THR A 408 -8.67 -3.95 24.82
C THR A 408 -8.02 -2.58 24.88
N LEU A 409 -8.80 -1.58 25.27
CA LEU A 409 -8.33 -0.21 25.44
C LEU A 409 -7.58 -0.06 26.77
N THR A 410 -6.44 0.60 26.72
CA THR A 410 -5.74 1.08 27.90
C THR A 410 -6.13 2.54 28.12
N THR A 411 -7.32 2.78 28.70
CA THR A 411 -7.89 4.13 28.83
C THR A 411 -6.99 5.09 29.58
N GLN A 412 -6.19 4.61 30.53
CA GLN A 412 -5.22 5.46 31.22
C GLN A 412 -4.17 6.06 30.27
N ALA A 413 -3.81 5.39 29.18
CA ALA A 413 -2.87 5.91 28.20
C ALA A 413 -3.41 7.18 27.55
N LEU A 414 -4.71 7.24 27.24
CA LEU A 414 -5.36 8.42 26.66
C LEU A 414 -5.22 9.68 27.54
N PHE A 415 -5.20 9.50 28.87
CA PHE A 415 -5.05 10.61 29.81
C PHE A 415 -3.60 10.93 30.18
N LYS A 416 -2.71 9.94 30.05
CA LYS A 416 -1.28 10.10 30.38
C LYS A 416 -0.44 10.52 29.19
N GLU A 417 -0.82 10.12 27.98
CA GLU A 417 -0.08 10.46 26.77
C GLU A 417 -0.45 11.85 26.29
N ARG A 418 0.52 12.76 26.38
CA ARG A 418 0.38 14.15 25.95
C ARG A 418 1.46 14.45 24.93
N PHE A 419 1.05 15.01 23.82
CA PHE A 419 1.93 15.38 22.72
C PHE A 419 2.32 16.85 22.83
N TYR A 420 3.60 17.14 22.71
CA TYR A 420 4.11 18.47 22.44
C TYR A 420 4.60 18.53 21.01
N GLN A 421 4.03 19.40 20.22
CA GLN A 421 4.41 19.62 18.83
C GLN A 421 4.68 21.10 18.59
N ASN A 422 5.90 21.45 18.17
CA ASN A 422 6.26 22.79 17.74
C ASN A 422 7.23 22.72 16.56
N SER A 423 6.77 23.20 15.41
CA SER A 423 7.57 23.20 14.18
C SER A 423 8.67 24.26 14.16
N ASN A 424 8.73 25.13 15.16
CA ASN A 424 9.68 26.24 15.22
C ASN A 424 10.89 26.02 16.13
N GLU A 425 10.91 24.90 16.86
CA GLU A 425 12.02 24.54 17.74
C GLU A 425 13.02 23.63 17.03
N ASP A 426 14.31 23.84 17.31
CA ASP A 426 15.41 23.04 16.76
C ASP A 426 16.33 22.46 17.82
N LYS A 427 16.31 23.04 19.03
CA LYS A 427 17.21 22.65 20.09
C LYS A 427 16.54 21.65 21.02
N ALA A 428 17.23 20.55 21.30
CA ALA A 428 16.76 19.50 22.19
C ALA A 428 16.27 20.06 23.55
N ASP A 429 17.03 20.96 24.15
CA ASP A 429 16.70 21.56 25.44
C ASP A 429 15.40 22.35 25.41
N ASN A 430 15.13 23.07 24.32
CA ASN A 430 13.87 23.80 24.17
C ASN A 430 12.67 22.88 24.07
N TYR A 431 12.78 21.79 23.28
CA TYR A 431 11.73 20.78 23.21
C TYR A 431 11.44 20.14 24.56
N LEU A 432 12.50 19.74 25.29
CA LEU A 432 12.37 19.14 26.62
C LEU A 432 11.74 20.11 27.60
N LYS A 433 12.27 21.33 27.71
CA LYS A 433 11.75 22.38 28.60
C LYS A 433 10.27 22.67 28.34
N ASN A 434 9.90 22.85 27.08
CA ASN A 434 8.53 23.18 26.73
C ASN A 434 7.58 22.00 26.93
N ALA A 435 8.05 20.77 26.64
CA ALA A 435 7.27 19.56 26.91
C ALA A 435 7.02 19.37 28.41
N ASP A 436 8.02 19.66 29.27
CA ASP A 436 7.87 19.61 30.72
C ASP A 436 6.86 20.63 31.23
N GLN A 437 6.91 21.86 30.71
CA GLN A 437 5.96 22.92 31.10
C GLN A 437 4.50 22.55 30.87
N VAL A 438 4.20 21.76 29.84
CA VAL A 438 2.84 21.33 29.50
C VAL A 438 2.54 19.89 29.96
N GLY A 439 3.48 19.25 30.65
CA GLY A 439 3.33 17.87 31.10
C GLY A 439 3.29 16.85 29.96
N ALA A 440 3.91 17.14 28.82
CA ALA A 440 3.96 16.24 27.68
C ALA A 440 5.06 15.19 27.86
N ASN A 441 4.74 13.95 27.46
CA ASN A 441 5.64 12.82 27.47
C ASN A 441 5.97 12.28 26.07
N ILE A 442 5.38 12.88 25.03
CA ILE A 442 5.70 12.61 23.62
C ILE A 442 6.02 13.93 22.95
N ILE A 443 7.18 14.00 22.33
CA ILE A 443 7.62 15.15 21.55
C ILE A 443 7.48 14.80 20.07
N THR A 444 6.74 15.61 19.31
CA THR A 444 6.62 15.46 17.87
C THR A 444 7.44 16.53 17.18
N ILE A 445 8.38 16.14 16.35
CA ILE A 445 9.15 17.05 15.51
C ILE A 445 8.67 17.01 14.06
N HIS A 446 8.56 18.19 13.49
CA HIS A 446 8.16 18.38 12.10
C HIS A 446 9.41 18.53 11.21
N HIS A 447 9.26 18.37 9.89
CA HIS A 447 10.32 18.71 8.93
C HIS A 447 10.56 20.23 8.86
N LYS A 448 11.52 20.68 8.09
CA LYS A 448 11.98 22.06 7.79
C LYS A 448 13.10 22.59 8.67
N LYS A 449 13.49 21.85 9.68
CA LYS A 449 14.55 22.23 10.62
C LYS A 449 15.72 21.27 10.55
N ASP A 450 16.80 21.66 11.18
CA ASP A 450 18.07 20.96 11.08
C ASP A 450 18.05 19.50 11.59
N LEU A 451 17.16 19.19 12.56
CA LEU A 451 16.98 17.82 13.06
C LEU A 451 16.25 16.91 12.06
N ASN A 452 15.28 17.45 11.35
CA ASN A 452 14.49 16.75 10.33
C ASN A 452 14.27 17.69 9.12
N PRO A 453 15.29 17.90 8.27
CA PRO A 453 15.25 18.95 7.27
C PRO A 453 14.23 18.71 6.15
N PHE A 454 14.05 17.47 5.74
CA PHE A 454 13.26 17.13 4.57
C PHE A 454 12.06 16.25 4.93
N ILE A 455 10.94 16.49 4.27
CA ILE A 455 9.72 15.71 4.51
C ILE A 455 9.93 14.25 4.11
N ASN A 456 9.56 13.36 5.04
CA ASN A 456 9.54 11.91 4.85
C ASN A 456 10.88 11.27 4.46
N TYR A 457 12.00 11.94 4.74
CA TYR A 457 13.31 11.37 4.50
C TYR A 457 14.29 11.67 5.64
N PRO A 458 14.17 10.98 6.79
CA PRO A 458 15.09 11.15 7.93
C PRO A 458 16.44 10.45 7.75
N TYR A 459 16.63 9.71 6.65
CA TYR A 459 17.76 8.79 6.45
C TYR A 459 19.03 9.42 5.91
N LEU A 460 19.09 10.73 5.74
CA LEU A 460 20.34 11.39 5.28
C LEU A 460 21.51 11.03 6.19
N SER A 461 22.58 10.48 5.60
CA SER A 461 23.73 9.97 6.35
C SER A 461 24.44 11.06 7.18
N ASP A 462 24.43 12.28 6.69
CA ASP A 462 25.02 13.43 7.38
C ASP A 462 24.13 14.02 8.49
N ASN A 463 22.86 13.65 8.53
CA ASN A 463 21.89 14.09 9.54
C ASN A 463 21.58 13.01 10.59
N ALA A 464 21.65 11.75 10.23
CA ALA A 464 21.27 10.63 11.08
C ALA A 464 21.97 10.61 12.45
N PRO A 465 23.28 10.88 12.59
CA PRO A 465 23.94 10.92 13.89
C PRO A 465 23.36 11.98 14.83
N ARG A 466 23.02 13.14 14.29
CA ARG A 466 22.46 14.25 15.06
C ARG A 466 21.03 13.96 15.49
N LEU A 467 20.20 13.42 14.58
CA LEU A 467 18.86 12.98 14.91
C LEU A 467 18.90 11.90 15.99
N LYS A 468 19.81 10.93 15.86
CA LYS A 468 20.02 9.89 16.87
C LYS A 468 20.38 10.48 18.24
N GLN A 469 21.33 11.41 18.30
CA GLN A 469 21.69 12.07 19.56
C GLN A 469 20.48 12.77 20.20
N PHE A 470 19.65 13.41 19.40
CA PHE A 470 18.43 14.05 19.88
C PHE A 470 17.42 13.01 20.42
N VAL A 471 17.22 11.91 19.71
CA VAL A 471 16.40 10.77 20.17
C VAL A 471 16.88 10.26 21.51
N ASP A 472 18.20 10.01 21.63
CA ASP A 472 18.80 9.50 22.87
C ASP A 472 18.60 10.49 24.04
N THR A 473 18.71 11.80 23.79
CA THR A 473 18.47 12.85 24.80
C THR A 473 17.00 12.85 25.26
N VAL A 474 16.06 12.75 24.34
CA VAL A 474 14.61 12.70 24.65
C VAL A 474 14.28 11.43 25.46
N HIS A 475 14.84 10.29 25.06
CA HIS A 475 14.65 9.02 25.75
C HIS A 475 15.27 9.04 27.17
N ALA A 476 16.46 9.62 27.33
CA ALA A 476 17.11 9.79 28.64
C ALA A 476 16.26 10.65 29.60
N ALA A 477 15.46 11.57 29.08
CA ALA A 477 14.49 12.35 29.85
C ALA A 477 13.15 11.61 30.11
N GLY A 478 13.07 10.31 29.82
CA GLY A 478 11.88 9.49 30.01
C GLY A 478 10.71 9.82 29.06
N LYS A 479 10.99 10.50 27.96
CA LYS A 479 10.01 10.89 26.95
C LYS A 479 10.18 10.09 25.66
N ARG A 480 9.17 10.10 24.80
CA ARG A 480 9.21 9.49 23.45
C ARG A 480 9.30 10.57 22.38
N LEU A 481 9.95 10.24 21.28
CA LEU A 481 10.02 11.10 20.09
C LEU A 481 9.16 10.52 18.97
N CYS A 482 8.38 11.39 18.33
CA CYS A 482 7.61 11.10 17.15
C CYS A 482 8.11 11.99 15.99
N LEU A 483 8.46 11.40 14.86
CA LEU A 483 8.70 12.14 13.63
C LEU A 483 7.38 12.34 12.89
N TYR A 484 7.13 13.55 12.43
CA TYR A 484 6.05 13.77 11.46
C TYR A 484 6.42 13.08 10.15
N TYR A 485 5.67 12.06 9.78
CA TYR A 485 5.99 11.16 8.69
C TYR A 485 4.75 10.71 7.93
N THR A 486 4.85 10.66 6.60
CA THR A 486 3.83 10.10 5.72
C THR A 486 4.46 9.51 4.47
N THR A 487 3.96 8.38 3.99
CA THR A 487 4.44 7.75 2.75
C THR A 487 3.87 8.41 1.49
N ARG A 488 2.96 9.37 1.63
CA ARG A 488 2.25 10.00 0.50
C ARG A 488 2.97 11.17 -0.16
N GLU A 489 3.98 11.67 0.47
CA GLU A 489 4.76 12.81 -0.01
C GLU A 489 6.23 12.46 0.08
N LEU A 490 6.98 12.73 -0.95
CA LEU A 490 8.41 12.42 -1.01
C LEU A 490 9.19 13.67 -1.39
N THR A 491 10.20 14.01 -0.60
CA THR A 491 11.13 15.10 -0.96
C THR A 491 11.90 14.80 -2.23
N VAL A 492 12.06 15.82 -3.09
CA VAL A 492 12.94 15.71 -4.27
C VAL A 492 14.43 15.74 -3.90
N ASN A 493 14.76 15.97 -2.63
CA ASN A 493 16.13 15.93 -2.11
C ASN A 493 16.56 14.50 -1.71
N THR A 494 15.69 13.51 -1.81
CA THR A 494 16.07 12.13 -1.56
C THR A 494 17.16 11.69 -2.55
N PRO A 495 18.23 11.02 -2.10
CA PRO A 495 19.31 10.55 -2.98
C PRO A 495 18.82 9.64 -4.10
N GLU A 496 17.80 8.83 -3.84
CA GLU A 496 17.21 7.87 -4.75
C GLU A 496 16.22 8.48 -5.77
N ILE A 497 15.99 9.79 -5.75
CA ILE A 497 14.92 10.44 -6.53
C ILE A 497 14.94 10.09 -8.02
N TRP A 498 16.12 9.95 -8.61
CA TRP A 498 16.24 9.63 -10.03
C TRP A 498 15.86 8.19 -10.35
N ALA A 499 16.14 7.27 -9.43
CA ALA A 499 15.65 5.89 -9.55
C ALA A 499 14.13 5.84 -9.38
N PHE A 500 13.58 6.47 -8.36
CA PHE A 500 12.14 6.57 -8.15
C PHE A 500 11.43 7.20 -9.34
N ARG A 501 11.98 8.27 -9.89
CA ARG A 501 11.43 8.92 -11.08
C ARG A 501 11.43 7.99 -12.30
N SER A 502 12.44 7.15 -12.46
CA SER A 502 12.53 6.19 -13.58
C SER A 502 11.50 5.06 -13.49
N LEU A 503 10.97 4.79 -12.29
CA LEU A 503 9.88 3.84 -12.06
C LEU A 503 8.51 4.43 -12.42
N GLY A 504 8.44 5.75 -12.61
CA GLY A 504 7.24 6.45 -13.08
C GLY A 504 6.04 6.33 -12.15
N PRO A 505 4.83 6.09 -12.71
CA PRO A 505 3.58 6.02 -11.95
C PRO A 505 3.53 4.94 -10.87
N GLU A 506 4.44 3.99 -10.89
CA GLU A 506 4.57 2.99 -9.83
C GLU A 506 4.92 3.62 -8.48
N ILE A 507 5.73 4.68 -8.47
CA ILE A 507 6.23 5.34 -7.25
C ILE A 507 5.69 6.76 -7.11
N ILE A 508 5.71 7.55 -8.19
CA ILE A 508 5.31 8.96 -8.20
C ILE A 508 3.96 9.08 -8.89
N PHE A 509 2.97 9.58 -8.16
CA PHE A 509 1.61 9.68 -8.68
C PHE A 509 1.56 10.61 -9.90
N PRO A 510 1.00 10.14 -11.04
CA PRO A 510 0.95 10.92 -12.27
C PRO A 510 -0.07 12.04 -12.18
N GLY A 511 0.21 13.16 -12.81
CA GLY A 511 -0.70 14.31 -12.86
C GLY A 511 -0.23 15.38 -13.81
N ALA A 512 -1.07 16.38 -14.01
CA ALA A 512 -0.82 17.48 -14.95
C ALA A 512 0.02 18.64 -14.35
N GLY A 513 0.75 18.40 -13.27
CA GLY A 513 1.57 19.42 -12.62
C GLY A 513 0.80 20.52 -11.90
N LYS A 514 -0.51 20.53 -11.99
CA LYS A 514 -1.37 21.49 -11.30
C LYS A 514 -1.82 20.92 -9.96
N ASP A 515 -1.54 21.66 -8.91
CA ASP A 515 -1.87 21.34 -7.54
C ASP A 515 -3.01 22.24 -7.05
N ILE A 516 -3.92 21.70 -6.26
CA ILE A 516 -4.92 22.50 -5.55
C ILE A 516 -4.28 23.56 -4.65
N ARG A 517 -3.05 23.35 -4.21
CA ARG A 517 -2.25 24.32 -3.46
C ARG A 517 -1.70 25.44 -4.32
N THR A 518 -1.83 25.41 -5.63
CA THR A 518 -1.61 26.61 -6.45
C THR A 518 -2.57 27.73 -6.05
N VAL A 519 -3.70 27.37 -5.46
CA VAL A 519 -4.65 28.32 -4.86
C VAL A 519 -4.12 28.88 -3.53
N ILE A 520 -3.38 28.07 -2.77
CA ILE A 520 -2.79 28.45 -1.47
C ILE A 520 -1.38 29.05 -1.65
N ASN A 521 -0.65 28.60 -2.65
CA ASN A 521 0.64 29.12 -3.10
C ASN A 521 0.47 29.73 -4.50
N PRO A 522 0.17 31.02 -4.62
CA PRO A 522 -0.07 31.68 -5.92
C PRO A 522 1.12 31.60 -6.87
N ASP A 523 2.33 31.34 -6.35
CA ASP A 523 3.54 31.13 -7.16
C ASP A 523 3.57 29.77 -7.89
N GLY A 524 2.60 28.90 -7.65
CA GLY A 524 2.52 27.57 -8.26
C GLY A 524 3.69 26.65 -7.90
N PRO A 525 3.80 25.50 -8.56
CA PRO A 525 4.99 24.66 -8.43
C PRO A 525 6.21 25.44 -8.91
N HIS A 526 7.31 25.33 -8.17
CA HIS A 526 8.51 26.09 -8.48
C HIS A 526 8.91 25.87 -9.96
N PRO A 527 9.23 26.92 -10.75
CA PRO A 527 9.58 26.80 -12.16
C PRO A 527 10.71 25.80 -12.45
N TRP A 528 11.60 25.60 -11.48
CA TRP A 528 12.64 24.59 -11.54
C TRP A 528 12.06 23.15 -11.52
N LEU A 529 11.07 22.90 -10.68
CA LEU A 529 10.41 21.61 -10.59
C LEU A 529 9.71 21.27 -11.91
N ASN A 530 8.94 22.21 -12.46
CA ASN A 530 8.27 22.07 -13.74
C ASN A 530 9.26 21.81 -14.89
N ARG A 531 10.37 22.50 -14.91
CA ARG A 531 11.41 22.31 -15.93
C ARG A 531 12.15 20.96 -15.79
N ARG A 532 12.35 20.48 -14.57
CA ARG A 532 13.10 19.25 -14.33
C ARG A 532 12.29 17.97 -14.43
N PHE A 533 11.00 18.04 -14.12
CA PHE A 533 10.14 16.85 -14.06
C PHE A 533 9.05 16.85 -15.13
N GLN A 534 8.98 17.89 -15.95
CA GLN A 534 8.06 18.01 -17.08
C GLN A 534 6.63 17.55 -16.80
N GLU A 535 6.06 18.02 -15.68
CA GLU A 535 4.61 18.11 -15.52
C GLU A 535 3.81 16.80 -15.45
N ASN A 536 4.49 15.63 -15.36
CA ASN A 536 3.81 14.33 -15.29
C ASN A 536 3.60 13.82 -13.86
N PHE A 537 3.68 14.69 -12.86
CA PHE A 537 3.50 14.36 -11.45
C PHE A 537 2.79 15.50 -10.73
N ILE A 538 2.26 15.18 -9.54
CA ILE A 538 1.61 16.17 -8.69
C ILE A 538 2.62 16.68 -7.66
N PRO A 539 2.98 17.97 -7.67
CA PRO A 539 3.79 18.56 -6.61
C PRO A 539 2.97 18.64 -5.31
N ALA A 540 3.64 18.36 -4.19
CA ALA A 540 3.05 18.46 -2.88
C ALA A 540 3.51 19.73 -2.16
N TRP A 541 4.34 19.61 -1.13
CA TRP A 541 4.81 20.77 -0.35
C TRP A 541 6.00 21.47 -0.98
N ARG A 542 6.04 22.77 -0.76
CA ARG A 542 7.23 23.60 -0.93
C ARG A 542 7.46 24.39 0.34
N CYS A 543 8.63 24.28 0.90
CA CYS A 543 9.07 25.11 2.02
C CYS A 543 10.56 25.44 1.92
N SER A 544 10.95 26.59 2.49
CA SER A 544 12.34 26.94 2.66
C SER A 544 12.81 26.48 4.03
N ILE A 545 13.95 25.83 4.08
CA ILE A 545 14.63 25.48 5.32
C ILE A 545 15.32 26.77 5.80
N GLN A 546 14.89 27.28 6.95
CA GLN A 546 15.32 28.60 7.42
C GLN A 546 16.60 28.57 8.24
N GLU A 547 16.85 27.45 8.92
CA GLU A 547 17.94 27.33 9.89
C GLU A 547 18.71 26.03 9.72
N GLY A 548 19.90 25.97 10.36
CA GLY A 548 20.74 24.79 10.40
C GLY A 548 21.59 24.58 9.14
N ARG A 549 22.10 23.37 8.99
CA ARG A 549 23.01 22.96 7.91
C ARG A 549 22.43 23.13 6.51
N TYR A 550 21.12 22.96 6.40
CA TYR A 550 20.39 23.03 5.14
C TYR A 550 19.72 24.39 4.91
N ALA A 551 20.04 25.41 5.72
CA ALA A 551 19.49 26.75 5.57
C ALA A 551 19.64 27.27 4.13
N GLY A 552 18.57 27.85 3.59
CA GLY A 552 18.51 28.33 2.22
C GLY A 552 18.15 27.26 1.17
N LYS A 553 18.18 25.96 1.50
CA LYS A 553 17.67 24.93 0.60
C LYS A 553 16.15 24.94 0.57
N GLN A 554 15.58 24.60 -0.59
CA GLN A 554 14.17 24.36 -0.74
C GLN A 554 13.87 22.89 -0.51
N ASP A 555 12.92 22.57 0.35
CA ASP A 555 12.29 21.27 0.37
C ASP A 555 11.08 21.30 -0.56
N LEU A 556 11.17 20.54 -1.62
CA LEU A 556 10.10 20.32 -2.59
C LEU A 556 9.72 18.87 -2.50
N SER A 557 8.44 18.56 -2.48
CA SER A 557 7.97 17.18 -2.47
C SER A 557 6.98 16.90 -3.59
N VAL A 558 6.89 15.65 -3.95
CA VAL A 558 5.93 15.11 -4.93
C VAL A 558 4.99 14.14 -4.24
N ILE A 559 3.78 14.00 -4.78
CA ILE A 559 2.83 12.99 -4.32
C ILE A 559 3.29 11.62 -4.78
N THR A 560 3.23 10.65 -3.89
CA THR A 560 3.58 9.27 -4.16
C THR A 560 2.35 8.43 -4.46
N THR A 561 2.53 7.37 -5.22
CA THR A 561 1.46 6.42 -5.53
C THR A 561 1.15 5.59 -4.29
N PRO A 562 -0.12 5.55 -3.85
CA PRO A 562 -0.54 4.69 -2.73
C PRO A 562 -0.32 3.21 -3.04
N GLU A 563 -0.06 2.41 -1.98
CA GLU A 563 0.12 0.96 -2.07
C GLU A 563 1.16 0.56 -3.13
N SER A 564 2.27 1.28 -3.15
CA SER A 564 3.38 1.09 -4.07
C SER A 564 4.58 0.44 -3.37
N ARG A 565 5.60 0.07 -4.15
CA ARG A 565 6.89 -0.38 -3.58
C ARG A 565 7.59 0.66 -2.72
N LEU A 566 7.16 1.91 -2.76
CA LEU A 566 7.68 2.93 -1.87
C LEU A 566 7.30 2.63 -0.41
N ASP A 567 6.15 1.97 -0.19
CA ASP A 567 5.76 1.52 1.16
C ASP A 567 6.81 0.52 1.69
N ASN A 568 7.26 -0.45 0.85
CA ASN A 568 8.35 -1.36 1.22
C ASN A 568 9.66 -0.65 1.56
N PHE A 569 9.93 0.50 0.91
CA PHE A 569 11.15 1.28 1.11
C PHE A 569 11.15 2.01 2.46
N PHE A 570 9.98 2.43 2.93
CA PHE A 570 9.82 3.23 4.15
C PHE A 570 9.53 2.41 5.40
N LEU A 571 9.20 1.16 5.26
CA LEU A 571 8.88 0.24 6.34
C LEU A 571 10.05 -0.68 6.66
#